data_5d30ea6985fb7f5e5c9c4952a4c978ce
#
_entry.id   5d30ea6985fb7f5e5c9c4952a4c978ce
#
_cell.length_a   1.000
_cell.length_b   1.000
_cell.length_c   1.000
_cell.angle_alpha   90.00
_cell.angle_beta   90.00
_cell.angle_gamma   90.00
#
_symmetry.space_group_name_H-M   'P 1'
#
loop_
_entity.id
_entity.type
_entity.pdbx_description
1 polymer ?
#
loop_
_entity_poly.entity_id
_entity_poly.type
_entity_poly.pdbx_seq_one_letter_code
_entity_poly.pdbx_strand_id
1 'polypeptide(L)'
;MSKVQSVWSKADKFLSLSRKLIVNTFTVIVLIVITFTIIGGISSFFTSEEKIETDGKILWFKPIGVVVDSSIDSTPSFDALVIGGTTVKQHELGDLIKVLNSAAKDENLSAVYLNVSELGMYYSSAFEIANAVKNIRDSGKEVIAYAETYGNTSYLISSQASKVMINEYGMVNAVGFSRKREFYKDLYENINLNFNIFVAGDFKSGPEPFTRNSMSDEDKLAWNDFANPLWLKMTSMMESGRDLPIGTMQKYGDTLWEMTIENPETAEIALELDLVDMVVTREELRQWMFEKFPNEENDKNKFPDSISIYKYLSTIEDVESDSQNKIAIVNVEGTIVTGEAAYNVAGSDTIVKNIRNAIKDDSVKALVLRVNSPGGDVWASELITNALSEFKSSGRPIVTSMGDIAASGGVWVTTVSDEILAKEETITGSIGVYGIIPTLDGIYEWVGTVSYTHLTLPTI
;
A
#
# COMPACT_ATOMS: atom_id res chain seq x y z
N MET A 1 47.01 47.79 -40.15
CA MET A 1 47.30 46.82 -39.06
C MET A 1 46.85 47.29 -37.66
N SER A 2 46.77 48.60 -37.36
CA SER A 2 46.45 49.08 -35.98
C SER A 2 45.02 48.93 -35.49
N LYS A 3 44.00 48.97 -36.39
CA LYS A 3 42.59 48.85 -35.97
C LYS A 3 42.21 47.43 -35.57
N VAL A 4 42.76 46.39 -36.20
CA VAL A 4 42.48 44.97 -35.90
C VAL A 4 43.05 44.57 -34.52
N GLN A 5 44.26 44.98 -34.21
CA GLN A 5 44.88 44.75 -32.90
C GLN A 5 44.14 45.42 -31.76
N SER A 6 43.54 46.60 -31.96
CA SER A 6 42.70 47.29 -30.97
C SER A 6 41.41 46.53 -30.69
N VAL A 7 40.78 45.88 -31.68
CA VAL A 7 39.56 45.09 -31.51
C VAL A 7 39.87 43.82 -30.73
N TRP A 8 40.93 43.10 -31.05
CA TRP A 8 41.34 41.89 -30.31
C TRP A 8 41.71 42.20 -28.86
N SER A 9 42.40 43.29 -28.57
CA SER A 9 42.72 43.72 -27.20
C SER A 9 41.47 44.07 -26.37
N LYS A 10 40.43 44.63 -26.99
CA LYS A 10 39.15 44.89 -26.33
C LYS A 10 38.34 43.60 -26.09
N ALA A 11 38.35 42.67 -27.03
CA ALA A 11 37.75 41.37 -26.90
C ALA A 11 38.40 40.55 -25.78
N ASP A 12 39.70 40.51 -25.68
CA ASP A 12 40.46 39.86 -24.62
C ASP A 12 40.15 40.41 -23.22
N LYS A 13 40.08 41.75 -23.12
CA LYS A 13 39.66 42.42 -21.85
C LYS A 13 38.24 42.05 -21.47
N PHE A 14 37.31 42.03 -22.42
CA PHE A 14 35.93 41.65 -22.17
C PHE A 14 35.81 40.17 -21.72
N LEU A 15 36.49 39.27 -22.43
CA LEU A 15 36.53 37.85 -22.08
C LEU A 15 37.16 37.60 -20.69
N SER A 16 38.22 38.31 -20.36
CA SER A 16 38.86 38.20 -19.03
C SER A 16 37.97 38.75 -17.91
N LEU A 17 37.21 39.81 -18.17
CA LEU A 17 36.28 40.40 -17.23
C LEU A 17 35.08 39.48 -17.01
N SER A 18 34.51 38.91 -18.08
CA SER A 18 33.41 37.95 -18.02
C SER A 18 33.81 36.68 -17.28
N ARG A 19 34.99 36.14 -17.54
CA ARG A 19 35.51 34.97 -16.83
C ARG A 19 35.70 35.24 -15.33
N LYS A 20 36.24 36.41 -14.95
CA LYS A 20 36.40 36.81 -13.54
C LYS A 20 35.01 36.95 -12.87
N LEU A 21 34.03 37.53 -13.56
CA LEU A 21 32.67 37.69 -13.04
C LEU A 21 32.04 36.33 -12.80
N ILE A 22 32.07 35.42 -13.77
CA ILE A 22 31.53 34.07 -13.67
C ILE A 22 32.17 33.29 -12.51
N VAL A 23 33.51 33.28 -12.44
CA VAL A 23 34.26 32.59 -11.37
C VAL A 23 33.93 33.17 -10.01
N ASN A 24 33.89 34.49 -9.86
CA ASN A 24 33.58 35.11 -8.57
C ASN A 24 32.09 34.83 -8.15
N THR A 25 31.14 34.91 -9.10
CA THR A 25 29.74 34.59 -8.83
C THR A 25 29.57 33.13 -8.40
N PHE A 26 30.25 32.22 -9.13
CA PHE A 26 30.23 30.79 -8.76
C PHE A 26 30.83 30.56 -7.38
N THR A 27 32.00 31.21 -7.07
CA THR A 27 32.60 31.10 -5.74
C THR A 27 31.69 31.62 -4.63
N VAL A 28 31.00 32.73 -4.85
CA VAL A 28 30.04 33.28 -3.89
C VAL A 28 28.87 32.31 -3.66
N ILE A 29 28.32 31.71 -4.74
CA ILE A 29 27.25 30.72 -4.64
C ILE A 29 27.70 29.49 -3.83
N VAL A 30 28.90 28.97 -4.12
CA VAL A 30 29.49 27.83 -3.40
C VAL A 30 29.68 28.16 -1.92
N LEU A 31 30.19 29.35 -1.59
CA LEU A 31 30.34 29.80 -0.20
C LEU A 31 29.00 29.94 0.51
N ILE A 32 27.96 30.44 -0.16
CA ILE A 32 26.59 30.51 0.39
C ILE A 32 26.07 29.11 0.68
N VAL A 33 26.22 28.17 -0.26
CA VAL A 33 25.77 26.77 -0.07
C VAL A 33 26.50 26.12 1.11
N ILE A 34 27.84 26.28 1.18
CA ILE A 34 28.64 25.75 2.30
C ILE A 34 28.19 26.38 3.62
N THR A 35 27.95 27.69 3.66
CA THR A 35 27.52 28.40 4.87
C THR A 35 26.14 27.89 5.33
N PHE A 36 25.18 27.72 4.41
CA PHE A 36 23.85 27.15 4.72
C PHE A 36 23.95 25.69 5.19
N THR A 37 24.85 24.90 4.58
CA THR A 37 25.10 23.51 5.00
C THR A 37 25.70 23.45 6.41
N ILE A 38 26.65 24.33 6.71
CA ILE A 38 27.26 24.42 8.06
C ILE A 38 26.25 24.92 9.09
N ILE A 39 25.48 25.97 8.77
CA ILE A 39 24.44 26.50 9.67
C ILE A 39 23.34 25.42 9.89
N GLY A 40 22.90 24.76 8.83
CA GLY A 40 21.95 23.64 8.93
C GLY A 40 22.50 22.47 9.75
N GLY A 41 23.76 22.09 9.55
CA GLY A 41 24.44 21.08 10.36
C GLY A 41 24.62 21.48 11.84
N ILE A 42 24.94 22.73 12.10
CA ILE A 42 25.08 23.24 13.47
C ILE A 42 23.70 23.35 14.14
N SER A 43 22.66 23.79 13.43
CA SER A 43 21.31 23.86 13.99
C SER A 43 20.75 22.47 14.37
N SER A 44 21.10 21.42 13.60
CA SER A 44 20.71 20.05 13.95
C SER A 44 21.44 19.49 15.20
N PHE A 45 22.62 20.02 15.53
CA PHE A 45 23.32 19.68 16.79
C PHE A 45 22.79 20.42 18.03
N PHE A 46 22.09 21.54 17.83
CA PHE A 46 21.50 22.34 18.91
C PHE A 46 19.99 22.19 19.05
N THR A 47 19.33 21.37 18.23
CA THR A 47 17.98 20.92 18.55
C THR A 47 18.11 19.98 19.76
N SER A 48 17.95 20.52 20.97
CA SER A 48 17.58 19.71 22.12
C SER A 48 16.39 18.86 21.70
N GLU A 49 16.44 17.54 21.95
CA GLU A 49 15.25 16.68 21.83
C GLU A 49 14.18 17.28 22.74
N GLU A 50 13.31 18.10 22.17
CA GLU A 50 12.13 18.59 22.83
C GLU A 50 11.34 17.34 23.21
N LYS A 51 11.25 17.04 24.51
CA LYS A 51 10.47 15.91 24.99
C LYS A 51 9.05 16.11 24.46
N ILE A 52 8.64 15.23 23.55
CA ILE A 52 7.34 15.29 22.93
C ILE A 52 6.31 14.99 24.02
N GLU A 53 5.54 15.98 24.44
CA GLU A 53 4.47 15.81 25.40
C GLU A 53 3.24 15.25 24.71
N THR A 54 2.66 14.19 25.30
CA THR A 54 1.41 13.57 24.86
C THR A 54 0.23 13.92 25.75
N ASP A 55 0.50 14.51 26.92
CA ASP A 55 -0.48 14.79 27.96
C ASP A 55 -1.62 15.67 27.45
N GLY A 56 -2.84 15.20 27.65
CA GLY A 56 -4.06 15.87 27.20
C GLY A 56 -4.32 15.87 25.68
N LYS A 57 -3.38 15.37 24.86
CA LYS A 57 -3.50 15.42 23.38
C LYS A 57 -4.34 14.30 22.84
N ILE A 58 -4.88 14.52 21.64
CA ILE A 58 -5.56 13.53 20.83
C ILE A 58 -4.57 12.96 19.81
N LEU A 59 -4.50 11.64 19.72
CA LEU A 59 -3.81 11.01 18.58
C LEU A 59 -4.59 11.26 17.29
N TRP A 60 -3.99 12.01 16.37
CA TRP A 60 -4.58 12.30 15.06
C TRP A 60 -4.22 11.21 14.05
N PHE A 61 -5.03 10.13 14.03
CA PHE A 61 -4.81 8.98 13.16
C PHE A 61 -5.53 9.20 11.82
N LYS A 62 -4.88 9.94 10.91
CA LYS A 62 -5.36 10.21 9.55
C LYS A 62 -4.24 9.94 8.53
N PRO A 63 -3.87 8.68 8.28
CA PRO A 63 -2.92 8.34 7.24
C PRO A 63 -3.56 8.48 5.85
N ILE A 64 -2.83 9.06 4.91
CA ILE A 64 -3.23 9.22 3.51
C ILE A 64 -2.21 8.52 2.64
N GLY A 65 -2.63 7.59 1.78
CA GLY A 65 -1.74 6.81 0.93
C GLY A 65 -2.09 5.33 0.92
N VAL A 66 -1.11 4.46 1.06
CA VAL A 66 -1.30 3.00 1.03
C VAL A 66 -0.58 2.31 2.18
N VAL A 67 -1.16 1.22 2.65
CA VAL A 67 -0.53 0.32 3.62
C VAL A 67 0.38 -0.65 2.87
N VAL A 68 1.58 -0.86 3.40
CA VAL A 68 2.59 -1.80 2.89
C VAL A 68 3.20 -2.59 4.05
N ASP A 69 3.79 -3.74 3.76
CA ASP A 69 4.57 -4.49 4.76
C ASP A 69 5.95 -3.84 4.99
N SER A 70 6.54 -3.27 3.93
CA SER A 70 7.81 -2.56 4.00
C SER A 70 7.85 -1.41 3.00
N SER A 71 8.13 -0.23 3.48
CA SER A 71 8.26 0.95 2.63
C SER A 71 9.54 0.91 1.79
N ILE A 72 9.42 1.31 0.54
CA ILE A 72 10.57 1.48 -0.35
C ILE A 72 10.74 2.99 -0.58
N ASP A 73 11.96 3.50 -0.35
CA ASP A 73 12.31 4.88 -0.65
C ASP A 73 12.10 5.16 -2.15
N SER A 74 10.92 5.66 -2.48
CA SER A 74 10.59 6.13 -3.80
C SER A 74 11.02 7.59 -3.94
N THR A 75 12.35 7.85 -3.99
CA THR A 75 12.81 9.12 -4.57
C THR A 75 12.36 9.12 -6.03
N PRO A 76 11.52 10.09 -6.45
CA PRO A 76 11.08 10.12 -7.84
C PRO A 76 12.32 10.17 -8.73
N SER A 77 12.39 9.29 -9.73
CA SER A 77 13.40 9.45 -10.77
C SER A 77 13.23 10.84 -11.41
N PHE A 78 14.29 11.41 -11.93
CA PHE A 78 14.20 12.71 -12.60
C PHE A 78 13.10 12.72 -13.68
N ASP A 79 12.91 11.58 -14.36
CA ASP A 79 11.86 11.38 -15.36
C ASP A 79 10.47 11.44 -14.74
N ALA A 80 10.25 10.84 -13.58
CA ALA A 80 8.97 10.90 -12.85
C ALA A 80 8.65 12.33 -12.38
N LEU A 81 9.66 13.09 -11.96
CA LEU A 81 9.52 14.51 -11.60
C LEU A 81 9.12 15.37 -12.82
N VAL A 82 9.71 15.09 -14.00
CA VAL A 82 9.43 15.82 -15.25
C VAL A 82 8.04 15.51 -15.80
N ILE A 83 7.55 14.26 -15.63
CA ILE A 83 6.25 13.81 -16.14
C ILE A 83 5.12 14.11 -15.13
N GLY A 84 5.44 14.66 -13.94
CA GLY A 84 4.44 14.95 -12.89
C GLY A 84 3.98 13.70 -12.16
N GLY A 85 4.81 12.67 -12.07
CA GLY A 85 4.55 11.45 -11.30
C GLY A 85 4.45 11.77 -9.81
N THR A 86 3.30 11.50 -9.22
CA THR A 86 3.10 11.60 -7.77
C THR A 86 3.65 10.35 -7.09
N THR A 87 4.52 10.52 -6.10
CA THR A 87 4.92 9.41 -5.24
C THR A 87 3.75 9.03 -4.35
N VAL A 88 3.40 7.74 -4.35
CA VAL A 88 2.39 7.21 -3.43
C VAL A 88 3.01 7.16 -2.03
N LYS A 89 2.37 7.82 -1.06
CA LYS A 89 2.83 7.77 0.32
C LYS A 89 2.55 6.37 0.89
N GLN A 90 3.59 5.75 1.41
CA GLN A 90 3.55 4.40 1.97
C GLN A 90 3.55 4.48 3.51
N HIS A 91 2.77 3.62 4.16
CA HIS A 91 2.70 3.47 5.60
C HIS A 91 2.89 2.00 5.94
N GLU A 92 3.92 1.70 6.72
CA GLU A 92 4.15 0.33 7.17
C GLU A 92 3.06 -0.12 8.14
N LEU A 93 2.45 -1.27 7.87
CA LEU A 93 1.40 -1.84 8.72
C LEU A 93 1.88 -2.00 10.16
N GLY A 94 3.12 -2.47 10.33
CA GLY A 94 3.75 -2.65 11.64
C GLY A 94 3.78 -1.37 12.47
N ASP A 95 4.13 -0.24 11.85
CA ASP A 95 4.16 1.08 12.48
C ASP A 95 2.77 1.55 12.89
N LEU A 96 1.78 1.40 12.00
CA LEU A 96 0.39 1.78 12.28
C LEU A 96 -0.16 0.96 13.46
N ILE A 97 0.07 -0.34 13.48
CA ILE A 97 -0.34 -1.23 14.57
C ILE A 97 0.40 -0.92 15.88
N LYS A 98 1.71 -0.63 15.81
CA LYS A 98 2.51 -0.21 16.97
C LYS A 98 1.95 1.06 17.59
N VAL A 99 1.61 2.07 16.77
CA VAL A 99 0.98 3.33 17.21
C VAL A 99 -0.36 3.07 17.89
N LEU A 100 -1.26 2.31 17.27
CA LEU A 100 -2.58 2.04 17.83
C LEU A 100 -2.51 1.22 19.13
N ASN A 101 -1.67 0.19 19.18
CA ASN A 101 -1.49 -0.63 20.39
C ASN A 101 -0.84 0.15 21.55
N SER A 102 0.04 1.10 21.23
CA SER A 102 0.63 1.99 22.25
C SER A 102 -0.38 3.01 22.74
N ALA A 103 -1.19 3.58 21.84
CA ALA A 103 -2.25 4.50 22.18
C ALA A 103 -3.32 3.87 23.11
N ALA A 104 -3.59 2.57 22.97
CA ALA A 104 -4.49 1.85 23.89
C ALA A 104 -4.00 1.85 25.35
N LYS A 105 -2.68 1.93 25.56
CA LYS A 105 -2.02 1.84 26.88
C LYS A 105 -1.57 3.20 27.44
N ASP A 106 -1.50 4.22 26.60
CA ASP A 106 -0.99 5.53 26.97
C ASP A 106 -2.07 6.35 27.68
N GLU A 107 -2.00 6.45 28.99
CA GLU A 107 -2.95 7.19 29.82
C GLU A 107 -2.89 8.71 29.59
N ASN A 108 -1.82 9.23 28.99
CA ASN A 108 -1.67 10.66 28.71
C ASN A 108 -2.51 11.10 27.48
N LEU A 109 -2.79 10.20 26.54
CA LEU A 109 -3.66 10.53 25.40
C LEU A 109 -5.11 10.59 25.82
N SER A 110 -5.78 11.72 25.54
CA SER A 110 -7.20 11.94 25.85
C SER A 110 -8.14 11.11 24.99
N ALA A 111 -7.82 10.94 23.69
CA ALA A 111 -8.64 10.21 22.72
C ALA A 111 -7.83 9.89 21.45
N VAL A 112 -8.46 9.16 20.55
CA VAL A 112 -7.99 8.93 19.17
C VAL A 112 -9.01 9.47 18.18
N TYR A 113 -8.59 10.42 17.33
CA TYR A 113 -9.33 10.79 16.13
C TYR A 113 -8.91 9.86 15.00
N LEU A 114 -9.88 9.23 14.35
CA LEU A 114 -9.67 8.21 13.33
C LEU A 114 -10.30 8.62 11.99
N ASN A 115 -9.48 8.74 10.95
CA ASN A 115 -9.96 8.87 9.57
C ASN A 115 -9.05 8.06 8.64
N VAL A 116 -9.56 6.96 8.13
CA VAL A 116 -8.84 6.04 7.23
C VAL A 116 -9.51 5.96 5.85
N SER A 117 -10.36 6.91 5.50
CA SER A 117 -11.09 6.91 4.23
C SER A 117 -10.18 7.09 3.00
N GLU A 118 -9.03 7.75 3.20
CA GLU A 118 -8.02 7.99 2.15
C GLU A 118 -6.81 7.03 2.24
N LEU A 119 -6.94 5.95 3.02
CA LEU A 119 -5.90 4.93 3.17
C LEU A 119 -6.25 3.68 2.38
N GLY A 120 -5.52 3.43 1.30
CA GLY A 120 -5.63 2.21 0.50
C GLY A 120 -4.98 1.03 1.24
N MET A 121 -5.71 -0.08 1.35
CA MET A 121 -5.22 -1.32 1.97
C MET A 121 -6.02 -2.52 1.50
N TYR A 122 -5.44 -3.70 1.67
CA TYR A 122 -6.15 -4.96 1.51
C TYR A 122 -6.91 -5.35 2.78
N TYR A 123 -7.69 -6.42 2.69
CA TYR A 123 -8.64 -6.80 3.75
C TYR A 123 -7.97 -7.32 5.01
N SER A 124 -6.92 -8.13 4.90
CA SER A 124 -6.20 -8.67 6.07
C SER A 124 -5.59 -7.54 6.91
N SER A 125 -4.94 -6.56 6.26
CA SER A 125 -4.44 -5.35 6.91
C SER A 125 -5.56 -4.52 7.55
N ALA A 126 -6.73 -4.42 6.89
CA ALA A 126 -7.88 -3.71 7.44
C ALA A 126 -8.41 -4.38 8.72
N PHE A 127 -8.46 -5.72 8.77
CA PHE A 127 -8.83 -6.45 9.98
C PHE A 127 -7.83 -6.24 11.13
N GLU A 128 -6.54 -6.18 10.83
CA GLU A 128 -5.53 -5.90 11.86
C GLU A 128 -5.72 -4.51 12.47
N ILE A 129 -5.90 -3.49 11.63
CA ILE A 129 -6.16 -2.13 12.07
C ILE A 129 -7.50 -2.05 12.84
N ALA A 130 -8.56 -2.72 12.34
CA ALA A 130 -9.85 -2.76 13.00
C ALA A 130 -9.76 -3.38 14.40
N ASN A 131 -9.02 -4.49 14.56
CA ASN A 131 -8.78 -5.11 15.85
C ASN A 131 -7.97 -4.19 16.79
N ALA A 132 -6.98 -3.46 16.27
CA ALA A 132 -6.22 -2.50 17.07
C ALA A 132 -7.11 -1.33 17.54
N VAL A 133 -8.00 -0.82 16.68
CA VAL A 133 -9.00 0.21 17.04
C VAL A 133 -9.97 -0.32 18.09
N LYS A 134 -10.49 -1.55 17.92
CA LYS A 134 -11.33 -2.22 18.91
C LYS A 134 -10.62 -2.32 20.27
N ASN A 135 -9.35 -2.70 20.30
CA ASN A 135 -8.56 -2.78 21.54
C ASN A 135 -8.44 -1.43 22.26
N ILE A 136 -8.32 -0.32 21.51
CA ILE A 136 -8.32 1.04 22.12
C ILE A 136 -9.66 1.31 22.76
N ARG A 137 -10.78 1.07 22.08
CA ARG A 137 -12.13 1.24 22.63
C ARG A 137 -12.34 0.37 23.86
N ASP A 138 -11.95 -0.90 23.79
CA ASP A 138 -12.15 -1.87 24.86
C ASP A 138 -11.25 -1.55 26.10
N SER A 139 -10.15 -0.79 25.92
CA SER A 139 -9.36 -0.26 27.02
C SER A 139 -10.02 0.93 27.74
N GLY A 140 -11.16 1.41 27.24
CA GLY A 140 -11.89 2.55 27.78
C GLY A 140 -11.50 3.90 27.20
N LYS A 141 -10.52 3.94 26.27
CA LYS A 141 -10.13 5.18 25.57
C LYS A 141 -11.10 5.45 24.42
N GLU A 142 -11.53 6.69 24.31
CA GLU A 142 -12.47 7.09 23.26
C GLU A 142 -11.80 7.15 21.89
N VAL A 143 -12.45 6.54 20.90
CA VAL A 143 -12.09 6.62 19.49
C VAL A 143 -13.21 7.30 18.73
N ILE A 144 -12.90 8.42 18.08
CA ILE A 144 -13.84 9.22 17.28
C ILE A 144 -13.50 9.03 15.81
N ALA A 145 -14.31 8.28 15.08
CA ALA A 145 -14.18 8.10 13.64
C ALA A 145 -15.01 9.14 12.88
N TYR A 146 -14.41 9.77 11.88
CA TYR A 146 -15.10 10.66 10.95
C TYR A 146 -14.59 10.47 9.54
N ALA A 147 -15.48 10.44 8.57
CA ALA A 147 -15.16 10.48 7.15
C ALA A 147 -16.23 11.20 6.34
N GLU A 148 -15.85 11.67 5.17
CA GLU A 148 -16.77 12.15 4.16
C GLU A 148 -17.57 10.99 3.54
N THR A 149 -16.93 9.83 3.35
CA THR A 149 -17.54 8.59 2.84
C THR A 149 -16.77 7.40 3.38
N TYR A 150 -17.46 6.33 3.68
CA TYR A 150 -16.88 5.07 4.12
C TYR A 150 -17.00 4.01 3.02
N GLY A 151 -15.89 3.39 2.63
CA GLY A 151 -15.88 2.17 1.82
C GLY A 151 -15.81 0.90 2.69
N ASN A 152 -15.70 -0.27 2.09
CA ASN A 152 -15.66 -1.56 2.80
C ASN A 152 -14.60 -1.59 3.92
N THR A 153 -13.34 -1.27 3.60
CA THR A 153 -12.24 -1.34 4.58
C THR A 153 -12.28 -0.21 5.60
N SER A 154 -12.57 1.01 5.17
CA SER A 154 -12.66 2.15 6.08
C SER A 154 -13.84 2.05 7.03
N TYR A 155 -14.98 1.49 6.60
CA TYR A 155 -16.10 1.26 7.49
C TYR A 155 -15.86 0.07 8.45
N LEU A 156 -15.22 -1.01 7.97
CA LEU A 156 -14.79 -2.11 8.84
C LEU A 156 -13.98 -1.61 10.04
N ILE A 157 -13.02 -0.72 9.78
CA ILE A 157 -12.17 -0.14 10.82
C ILE A 157 -12.97 0.83 11.69
N SER A 158 -13.71 1.75 11.07
CA SER A 158 -14.41 2.83 11.79
C SER A 158 -15.59 2.31 12.61
N SER A 159 -16.23 1.20 12.21
CA SER A 159 -17.29 0.54 12.97
C SER A 159 -16.82 0.05 14.36
N GLN A 160 -15.51 -0.08 14.58
CA GLN A 160 -14.93 -0.45 15.86
C GLN A 160 -14.71 0.74 16.81
N ALA A 161 -14.91 1.98 16.33
CA ALA A 161 -14.74 3.19 17.13
C ALA A 161 -15.85 3.36 18.17
N SER A 162 -15.60 4.19 19.18
CA SER A 162 -16.61 4.53 20.22
C SER A 162 -17.72 5.42 19.66
N LYS A 163 -17.36 6.24 18.68
CA LYS A 163 -18.26 7.17 17.99
C LYS A 163 -17.94 7.21 16.51
N VAL A 164 -18.93 6.95 15.66
CA VAL A 164 -18.81 7.00 14.19
C VAL A 164 -19.63 8.15 13.65
N MET A 165 -18.99 9.07 12.97
CA MET A 165 -19.61 10.25 12.38
C MET A 165 -19.39 10.29 10.88
N ILE A 166 -20.35 10.83 10.14
CA ILE A 166 -20.25 10.97 8.68
C ILE A 166 -20.60 12.40 8.27
N ASN A 167 -20.06 12.84 7.13
CA ASN A 167 -20.46 14.11 6.54
C ASN A 167 -21.90 14.05 6.02
N GLU A 168 -22.61 15.19 6.02
CA GLU A 168 -24.01 15.31 5.55
C GLU A 168 -24.19 14.88 4.08
N TYR A 169 -23.16 15.02 3.24
CA TYR A 169 -23.16 14.56 1.85
C TYR A 169 -22.50 13.20 1.66
N GLY A 170 -22.25 12.50 2.76
CA GLY A 170 -21.52 11.23 2.77
C GLY A 170 -22.40 10.00 2.57
N MET A 171 -21.73 8.88 2.38
CA MET A 171 -22.39 7.57 2.26
C MET A 171 -21.55 6.47 2.91
N VAL A 172 -22.18 5.54 3.57
CA VAL A 172 -21.55 4.27 3.94
C VAL A 172 -21.63 3.32 2.72
N ASN A 173 -20.59 3.31 1.90
CA ASN A 173 -20.50 2.45 0.72
C ASN A 173 -19.83 1.10 1.04
N ALA A 174 -20.23 0.48 2.16
CA ALA A 174 -19.81 -0.86 2.57
C ALA A 174 -20.87 -1.88 2.13
N VAL A 175 -20.88 -2.20 0.82
CA VAL A 175 -21.97 -2.92 0.16
C VAL A 175 -21.57 -4.26 -0.47
N GLY A 176 -20.38 -4.77 -0.14
CA GLY A 176 -19.89 -6.05 -0.64
C GLY A 176 -18.82 -5.91 -1.73
N PHE A 177 -18.61 -7.01 -2.43
CA PHE A 177 -17.59 -7.13 -3.45
C PHE A 177 -18.21 -7.27 -4.83
N SER A 178 -17.66 -6.56 -5.79
CA SER A 178 -17.97 -6.74 -7.21
C SER A 178 -16.71 -7.00 -8.00
N ARG A 179 -16.80 -7.86 -9.00
CA ARG A 179 -15.73 -8.11 -9.95
C ARG A 179 -16.22 -7.86 -11.36
N LYS A 180 -15.77 -6.77 -11.97
CA LYS A 180 -15.97 -6.53 -13.39
C LYS A 180 -14.75 -7.05 -14.14
N ARG A 181 -14.99 -7.89 -15.17
CA ARG A 181 -13.97 -8.41 -16.07
C ARG A 181 -14.45 -8.28 -17.49
N GLU A 182 -13.59 -7.81 -18.38
CA GLU A 182 -13.88 -7.67 -19.80
C GLU A 182 -13.35 -8.89 -20.55
N PHE A 183 -14.06 -9.32 -21.59
CA PHE A 183 -13.75 -10.47 -22.40
C PHE A 183 -13.71 -10.03 -23.86
N TYR A 184 -12.68 -10.43 -24.59
CA TYR A 184 -12.36 -9.89 -25.89
C TYR A 184 -12.33 -10.94 -27.02
N LYS A 185 -12.82 -12.16 -26.76
CA LYS A 185 -12.82 -13.25 -27.78
C LYS A 185 -13.37 -12.79 -29.12
N ASP A 186 -14.61 -12.26 -29.13
CA ASP A 186 -15.27 -11.85 -30.36
C ASP A 186 -14.56 -10.68 -31.06
N LEU A 187 -13.96 -9.75 -30.27
CA LEU A 187 -13.14 -8.67 -30.80
C LEU A 187 -11.93 -9.25 -31.55
N TYR A 188 -11.23 -10.19 -30.96
CA TYR A 188 -10.04 -10.80 -31.57
C TYR A 188 -10.38 -11.64 -32.79
N GLU A 189 -11.50 -12.38 -32.78
CA GLU A 189 -12.01 -13.10 -33.93
C GLU A 189 -12.35 -12.13 -35.10
N ASN A 190 -12.99 -10.99 -34.80
CA ASN A 190 -13.37 -9.99 -35.82
C ASN A 190 -12.17 -9.33 -36.52
N ILE A 191 -11.03 -9.24 -35.84
CA ILE A 191 -9.79 -8.68 -36.40
C ILE A 191 -8.80 -9.77 -36.84
N ASN A 192 -9.23 -11.03 -36.89
CA ASN A 192 -8.42 -12.21 -37.21
C ASN A 192 -7.13 -12.34 -36.38
N LEU A 193 -7.18 -11.96 -35.12
CA LEU A 193 -6.09 -12.14 -34.14
C LEU A 193 -6.32 -13.43 -33.36
N ASN A 194 -5.40 -14.38 -33.45
CA ASN A 194 -5.48 -15.64 -32.73
C ASN A 194 -4.51 -15.70 -31.57
N PHE A 195 -4.90 -16.40 -30.51
CA PHE A 195 -4.06 -16.65 -29.33
C PHE A 195 -3.84 -18.14 -29.12
N ASN A 196 -2.59 -18.56 -29.03
CA ASN A 196 -2.22 -19.89 -28.56
C ASN A 196 -2.06 -19.83 -27.06
N ILE A 197 -2.90 -20.54 -26.33
CA ILE A 197 -2.95 -20.53 -24.88
C ILE A 197 -2.41 -21.88 -24.36
N PHE A 198 -1.48 -21.79 -23.41
CA PHE A 198 -0.94 -22.91 -22.69
C PHE A 198 -1.25 -22.68 -21.20
N VAL A 199 -2.00 -23.58 -20.57
CA VAL A 199 -2.44 -23.47 -19.17
C VAL A 199 -2.14 -24.75 -18.43
N ALA A 200 -1.61 -24.65 -17.23
CA ALA A 200 -1.54 -25.72 -16.26
C ALA A 200 -2.15 -25.26 -14.94
N GLY A 201 -3.23 -25.95 -14.54
CA GLY A 201 -4.08 -25.64 -13.38
C GLY A 201 -5.51 -25.31 -13.81
N ASP A 202 -6.48 -26.09 -13.31
CA ASP A 202 -7.90 -26.02 -13.70
C ASP A 202 -8.56 -24.68 -13.35
N PHE A 203 -8.10 -24.05 -12.26
CA PHE A 203 -8.59 -22.74 -11.79
C PHE A 203 -7.74 -21.56 -12.27
N LYS A 204 -6.86 -21.75 -13.26
CA LYS A 204 -6.00 -20.66 -13.77
C LYS A 204 -6.73 -19.87 -14.84
N SER A 205 -7.61 -18.97 -14.43
CA SER A 205 -8.50 -18.18 -15.30
C SER A 205 -7.85 -16.96 -15.97
N GLY A 206 -6.55 -16.69 -15.73
CA GLY A 206 -5.82 -15.54 -16.29
C GLY A 206 -6.04 -15.33 -17.79
N PRO A 207 -5.97 -16.36 -18.65
CA PRO A 207 -6.13 -16.23 -20.10
C PRO A 207 -7.59 -16.12 -20.60
N GLU A 208 -8.60 -16.33 -19.77
CA GLU A 208 -10.00 -16.34 -20.21
C GLU A 208 -10.45 -15.09 -21.00
N PRO A 209 -10.00 -13.86 -20.67
CA PRO A 209 -10.35 -12.69 -21.45
C PRO A 209 -10.02 -12.79 -22.96
N PHE A 210 -9.03 -13.58 -23.29
CA PHE A 210 -8.57 -13.75 -24.68
C PHE A 210 -9.34 -14.82 -25.44
N THR A 211 -10.01 -15.75 -24.74
CA THR A 211 -10.58 -16.97 -25.33
C THR A 211 -12.07 -17.18 -25.05
N ARG A 212 -12.67 -16.35 -24.22
CA ARG A 212 -14.07 -16.46 -23.78
C ARG A 212 -14.80 -15.12 -23.86
N ASN A 213 -16.13 -15.19 -23.77
CA ASN A 213 -17.01 -14.02 -23.65
C ASN A 213 -17.66 -13.91 -22.25
N SER A 214 -17.28 -14.80 -21.33
CA SER A 214 -17.76 -14.80 -19.93
C SER A 214 -16.81 -15.59 -19.03
N MET A 215 -16.93 -15.38 -17.74
CA MET A 215 -16.21 -16.18 -16.73
C MET A 215 -16.58 -17.67 -16.84
N SER A 216 -15.61 -18.55 -16.66
CA SER A 216 -15.85 -19.98 -16.49
C SER A 216 -16.59 -20.27 -15.20
N ASP A 217 -17.10 -21.48 -15.04
CA ASP A 217 -17.72 -21.90 -13.78
C ASP A 217 -16.66 -22.10 -12.69
N GLU A 218 -15.44 -22.52 -13.05
CA GLU A 218 -14.29 -22.62 -12.19
C GLU A 218 -13.87 -21.22 -11.65
N ASP A 219 -13.81 -20.20 -12.52
CA ASP A 219 -13.47 -18.82 -12.10
C ASP A 219 -14.57 -18.22 -11.22
N LYS A 220 -15.85 -18.49 -11.49
CA LYS A 220 -16.98 -18.09 -10.63
C LYS A 220 -16.93 -18.78 -9.27
N LEU A 221 -16.64 -20.09 -9.26
CA LEU A 221 -16.51 -20.85 -8.01
C LEU A 221 -15.40 -20.31 -7.15
N ALA A 222 -14.20 -20.14 -7.72
CA ALA A 222 -13.04 -19.58 -7.01
C ALA A 222 -13.30 -18.17 -6.46
N TRP A 223 -14.03 -17.33 -7.22
CA TRP A 223 -14.43 -16.01 -6.75
C TRP A 223 -15.40 -16.08 -5.57
N ASN A 224 -16.41 -16.93 -5.64
CA ASN A 224 -17.41 -17.07 -4.59
C ASN A 224 -16.82 -17.67 -3.31
N ASP A 225 -15.93 -18.66 -3.44
CA ASP A 225 -15.24 -19.28 -2.31
C ASP A 225 -14.32 -18.31 -1.57
N PHE A 226 -13.82 -17.29 -2.26
CA PHE A 226 -13.06 -16.20 -1.67
C PHE A 226 -13.97 -15.09 -1.12
N ALA A 227 -14.88 -14.56 -1.94
CA ALA A 227 -15.60 -13.33 -1.64
C ALA A 227 -16.65 -13.52 -0.53
N ASN A 228 -17.39 -14.65 -0.55
CA ASN A 228 -18.47 -14.86 0.41
C ASN A 228 -18.01 -15.01 1.86
N PRO A 229 -17.01 -15.87 2.20
CA PRO A 229 -16.53 -15.97 3.56
C PRO A 229 -15.93 -14.67 4.07
N LEU A 230 -15.18 -13.97 3.21
CA LEU A 230 -14.58 -12.69 3.57
C LEU A 230 -15.65 -11.63 3.86
N TRP A 231 -16.69 -11.54 3.02
CA TRP A 231 -17.79 -10.61 3.24
C TRP A 231 -18.56 -10.92 4.54
N LEU A 232 -18.86 -12.17 4.78
CA LEU A 232 -19.53 -12.61 6.03
C LEU A 232 -18.71 -12.24 7.26
N LYS A 233 -17.40 -12.40 7.21
CA LYS A 233 -16.50 -12.01 8.31
C LYS A 233 -16.46 -10.51 8.51
N MET A 234 -16.39 -9.73 7.42
CA MET A 234 -16.41 -8.27 7.48
C MET A 234 -17.72 -7.76 8.07
N THR A 235 -18.86 -8.23 7.57
CA THR A 235 -20.19 -7.81 8.06
C THR A 235 -20.40 -8.18 9.52
N SER A 236 -19.98 -9.39 9.93
CA SER A 236 -20.04 -9.80 11.32
C SER A 236 -19.23 -8.88 12.25
N MET A 237 -18.04 -8.46 11.83
CA MET A 237 -17.21 -7.54 12.61
C MET A 237 -17.83 -6.13 12.65
N MET A 238 -18.33 -5.62 11.52
CA MET A 238 -19.04 -4.33 11.45
C MET A 238 -20.26 -4.32 12.35
N GLU A 239 -21.11 -5.35 12.25
CA GLU A 239 -22.34 -5.50 13.04
C GLU A 239 -22.02 -5.60 14.54
N SER A 240 -21.02 -6.41 14.91
CA SER A 240 -20.58 -6.52 16.30
C SER A 240 -19.99 -5.20 16.84
N GLY A 241 -19.28 -4.45 16.02
CA GLY A 241 -18.69 -3.16 16.42
C GLY A 241 -19.74 -2.07 16.65
N ARG A 242 -20.90 -2.20 15.99
CA ARG A 242 -22.02 -1.26 16.05
C ARG A 242 -23.22 -1.76 16.86
N ASP A 243 -23.12 -2.93 17.51
CA ASP A 243 -24.22 -3.58 18.21
C ASP A 243 -25.48 -3.79 17.34
N LEU A 244 -25.26 -4.06 16.03
CA LEU A 244 -26.35 -4.27 15.06
C LEU A 244 -26.79 -5.74 15.02
N PRO A 245 -28.05 -6.01 14.66
CA PRO A 245 -28.50 -7.35 14.39
C PRO A 245 -27.72 -8.01 13.25
N ILE A 246 -27.46 -9.32 13.38
CA ILE A 246 -26.80 -10.11 12.34
C ILE A 246 -27.60 -10.03 11.03
N GLY A 247 -26.90 -9.76 9.92
CA GLY A 247 -27.47 -9.62 8.58
C GLY A 247 -27.90 -8.19 8.22
N THR A 248 -27.74 -7.21 9.12
CA THR A 248 -28.03 -5.80 8.85
C THR A 248 -27.19 -5.28 7.70
N MET A 249 -25.89 -5.53 7.70
CA MET A 249 -24.96 -5.06 6.65
C MET A 249 -25.24 -5.72 5.30
N GLN A 250 -25.61 -7.00 5.29
CA GLN A 250 -26.03 -7.67 4.06
C GLN A 250 -27.32 -7.04 3.49
N LYS A 251 -28.32 -6.87 4.34
CA LYS A 251 -29.58 -6.24 3.94
C LYS A 251 -29.36 -4.81 3.43
N TYR A 252 -28.52 -4.04 4.13
CA TYR A 252 -28.15 -2.69 3.71
C TYR A 252 -27.53 -2.68 2.31
N GLY A 253 -26.53 -3.54 2.05
CA GLY A 253 -25.90 -3.67 0.73
C GLY A 253 -26.88 -4.05 -0.38
N ASP A 254 -27.81 -4.98 -0.08
CA ASP A 254 -28.82 -5.46 -1.04
C ASP A 254 -29.87 -4.38 -1.39
N THR A 255 -30.20 -3.48 -0.46
CA THR A 255 -31.31 -2.53 -0.59
C THR A 255 -30.88 -1.07 -0.71
N LEU A 256 -29.59 -0.74 -0.58
CA LEU A 256 -29.09 0.63 -0.61
C LEU A 256 -29.52 1.39 -1.86
N TRP A 257 -29.52 0.74 -3.02
CA TRP A 257 -29.92 1.37 -4.28
C TRP A 257 -31.38 1.80 -4.28
N GLU A 258 -32.28 0.94 -3.80
CA GLU A 258 -33.69 1.26 -3.69
C GLU A 258 -33.92 2.38 -2.66
N MET A 259 -33.25 2.31 -1.52
CA MET A 259 -33.32 3.35 -0.49
C MET A 259 -32.84 4.72 -1.00
N THR A 260 -31.78 4.77 -1.82
CA THR A 260 -31.27 6.03 -2.38
C THR A 260 -32.20 6.63 -3.44
N ILE A 261 -33.06 5.85 -4.08
CA ILE A 261 -34.10 6.36 -4.98
C ILE A 261 -35.21 7.05 -4.17
N GLU A 262 -35.56 6.51 -3.01
CA GLU A 262 -36.60 7.05 -2.13
C GLU A 262 -36.09 8.24 -1.31
N ASN A 263 -34.87 8.14 -0.78
CA ASN A 263 -34.20 9.19 -0.02
C ASN A 263 -32.76 9.39 -0.54
N PRO A 264 -32.44 10.51 -1.24
CA PRO A 264 -31.11 10.77 -1.74
C PRO A 264 -30.10 11.18 -0.64
N GLU A 265 -30.54 11.45 0.58
CA GLU A 265 -29.72 11.82 1.73
C GLU A 265 -29.09 10.56 2.36
N THR A 266 -28.08 10.01 1.72
CA THR A 266 -27.46 8.72 2.06
C THR A 266 -26.83 8.68 3.46
N ALA A 267 -26.40 9.81 3.99
CA ALA A 267 -25.92 9.94 5.36
C ALA A 267 -27.03 9.73 6.39
N GLU A 268 -28.25 10.25 6.12
CA GLU A 268 -29.43 10.05 6.98
C GLU A 268 -29.87 8.59 6.98
N ILE A 269 -29.83 7.90 5.83
CA ILE A 269 -30.08 6.45 5.77
C ILE A 269 -29.12 5.69 6.69
N ALA A 270 -27.84 6.06 6.70
CA ALA A 270 -26.86 5.42 7.57
C ALA A 270 -27.13 5.72 9.06
N LEU A 271 -27.62 6.90 9.38
CA LEU A 271 -28.00 7.27 10.76
C LEU A 271 -29.26 6.51 11.21
N GLU A 272 -30.30 6.45 10.38
CA GLU A 272 -31.54 5.72 10.66
C GLU A 272 -31.33 4.21 10.90
N LEU A 273 -30.28 3.65 10.29
CA LEU A 273 -29.91 2.24 10.43
C LEU A 273 -28.84 1.99 11.51
N ASP A 274 -28.52 2.99 12.33
CA ASP A 274 -27.49 2.93 13.37
C ASP A 274 -26.08 2.57 12.83
N LEU A 275 -25.84 2.73 11.53
CA LEU A 275 -24.51 2.53 10.95
C LEU A 275 -23.53 3.62 11.39
N VAL A 276 -24.04 4.82 11.65
CA VAL A 276 -23.31 5.96 12.20
C VAL A 276 -24.05 6.55 13.39
N ASP A 277 -23.35 7.29 14.25
CA ASP A 277 -23.95 7.91 15.43
C ASP A 277 -24.38 9.36 15.19
N MET A 278 -23.78 10.02 14.21
CA MET A 278 -24.05 11.44 13.90
C MET A 278 -23.78 11.74 12.44
N VAL A 279 -24.62 12.55 11.86
CA VAL A 279 -24.39 13.23 10.58
C VAL A 279 -23.97 14.67 10.91
N VAL A 280 -22.78 15.08 10.49
CA VAL A 280 -22.19 16.36 10.88
C VAL A 280 -21.39 16.99 9.73
N THR A 281 -21.47 18.30 9.61
CA THR A 281 -20.52 19.05 8.81
C THR A 281 -19.13 19.03 9.48
N ARG A 282 -18.09 19.38 8.73
CA ARG A 282 -16.74 19.50 9.29
C ARG A 282 -16.64 20.55 10.40
N GLU A 283 -17.47 21.59 10.30
CA GLU A 283 -17.52 22.66 11.30
C GLU A 283 -18.20 22.18 12.59
N GLU A 284 -19.32 21.45 12.51
CA GLU A 284 -19.98 20.84 13.66
C GLU A 284 -19.11 19.79 14.33
N LEU A 285 -18.39 18.97 13.55
CA LEU A 285 -17.37 18.06 14.09
C LEU A 285 -16.33 18.83 14.92
N ARG A 286 -15.79 19.94 14.37
CA ARG A 286 -14.78 20.74 15.07
C ARG A 286 -15.33 21.30 16.39
N GLN A 287 -16.55 21.81 16.38
CA GLN A 287 -17.22 22.34 17.57
C GLN A 287 -17.44 21.24 18.61
N TRP A 288 -17.97 20.08 18.19
CA TRP A 288 -18.18 18.93 19.07
C TRP A 288 -16.88 18.44 19.67
N MET A 289 -15.82 18.34 18.88
CA MET A 289 -14.48 17.96 19.34
C MET A 289 -13.92 18.97 20.35
N PHE A 290 -14.08 20.26 20.09
CA PHE A 290 -13.63 21.31 21.02
C PHE A 290 -14.40 21.29 22.34
N GLU A 291 -15.71 21.11 22.31
CA GLU A 291 -16.53 21.04 23.52
C GLU A 291 -16.11 19.87 24.43
N LYS A 292 -15.70 18.77 23.85
CA LYS A 292 -15.30 17.57 24.57
C LYS A 292 -13.84 17.56 24.99
N PHE A 293 -12.98 18.10 24.13
CA PHE A 293 -11.52 18.16 24.31
C PHE A 293 -11.03 19.57 24.00
N PRO A 294 -11.20 20.54 24.91
CA PRO A 294 -10.74 21.91 24.68
C PRO A 294 -9.23 21.95 24.46
N ASN A 295 -8.74 22.78 23.53
CA ASN A 295 -7.32 23.02 23.34
C ASN A 295 -6.77 23.98 24.42
N GLU A 296 -5.43 23.99 24.60
CA GLU A 296 -4.76 24.82 25.61
C GLU A 296 -5.08 26.33 25.46
N GLU A 297 -5.24 26.81 24.23
CA GLU A 297 -5.57 28.22 23.96
C GLU A 297 -7.05 28.53 24.24
N ASN A 298 -7.88 27.53 24.51
CA ASN A 298 -9.34 27.63 24.62
C ASN A 298 -9.99 28.34 23.40
N ASP A 299 -9.42 28.11 22.21
CA ASP A 299 -9.90 28.70 20.95
C ASP A 299 -10.84 27.73 20.25
N LYS A 300 -12.14 28.03 20.30
CA LYS A 300 -13.19 27.25 19.66
C LYS A 300 -13.11 27.18 18.12
N ASN A 301 -12.28 28.01 17.48
CA ASN A 301 -12.08 27.99 16.04
C ASN A 301 -10.98 27.02 15.60
N LYS A 302 -10.32 26.36 16.55
CA LYS A 302 -9.29 25.34 16.32
C LYS A 302 -9.78 23.96 16.73
N PHE A 303 -9.20 22.93 16.13
CA PHE A 303 -9.35 21.57 16.65
C PHE A 303 -8.60 21.41 17.98
N PRO A 304 -8.94 20.38 18.77
CA PRO A 304 -8.18 20.02 19.96
C PRO A 304 -6.68 19.85 19.70
N ASP A 305 -5.88 20.00 20.74
CA ASP A 305 -4.46 19.73 20.65
C ASP A 305 -4.22 18.27 20.30
N SER A 306 -3.37 18.04 19.32
CA SER A 306 -3.20 16.73 18.73
C SER A 306 -1.75 16.39 18.44
N ILE A 307 -1.47 15.10 18.38
CA ILE A 307 -0.18 14.55 17.96
C ILE A 307 -0.40 13.67 16.73
N SER A 308 0.45 13.88 15.70
CA SER A 308 0.38 13.07 14.48
C SER A 308 0.96 11.67 14.68
N ILE A 309 0.59 10.71 13.81
CA ILE A 309 1.03 9.31 13.85
C ILE A 309 2.55 9.19 14.03
N TYR A 310 3.33 9.82 13.13
CA TYR A 310 4.79 9.66 13.14
C TYR A 310 5.49 10.42 14.27
N LYS A 311 4.91 11.54 14.71
CA LYS A 311 5.40 12.23 15.89
C LYS A 311 5.14 11.40 17.15
N TYR A 312 3.98 10.74 17.23
CA TYR A 312 3.68 9.82 18.31
C TYR A 312 4.54 8.54 18.23
N LEU A 313 4.71 7.95 17.05
CA LEU A 313 5.58 6.79 16.82
C LEU A 313 7.00 7.03 17.34
N SER A 314 7.55 8.24 17.15
CA SER A 314 8.89 8.58 17.63
C SER A 314 9.00 8.70 19.17
N THR A 315 7.88 8.72 19.90
CA THR A 315 7.86 8.67 21.38
C THR A 315 7.84 7.25 21.93
N ILE A 316 7.54 6.26 21.07
CA ILE A 316 7.41 4.87 21.49
C ILE A 316 8.81 4.24 21.49
N GLU A 317 9.28 3.89 22.66
CA GLU A 317 10.57 3.20 22.80
C GLU A 317 10.55 1.85 22.11
N ASP A 318 11.58 1.58 21.33
CA ASP A 318 11.82 0.23 20.81
C ASP A 318 12.36 -0.64 21.95
N VAL A 319 11.81 -1.84 22.04
CA VAL A 319 12.36 -2.83 22.99
C VAL A 319 13.69 -3.31 22.42
N GLU A 320 14.78 -2.69 22.86
CA GLU A 320 16.11 -3.19 22.52
C GLU A 320 16.31 -4.58 23.12
N SER A 321 16.76 -5.49 22.29
CA SER A 321 17.12 -6.85 22.71
C SER A 321 18.64 -6.96 22.83
N ASP A 322 19.12 -7.38 24.00
CA ASP A 322 20.54 -7.71 24.22
C ASP A 322 20.99 -8.98 23.47
N SER A 323 20.08 -9.63 22.76
CA SER A 323 20.35 -10.86 22.02
C SER A 323 21.32 -10.62 20.87
N GLN A 324 22.40 -11.39 20.84
CA GLN A 324 23.30 -11.45 19.69
C GLN A 324 22.72 -12.25 18.52
N ASN A 325 21.64 -13.01 18.76
CA ASN A 325 20.96 -13.76 17.72
C ASN A 325 19.90 -12.91 17.05
N LYS A 326 19.85 -12.95 15.72
CA LYS A 326 18.91 -12.20 14.88
C LYS A 326 17.98 -13.14 14.13
N ILE A 327 16.81 -12.65 13.78
CA ILE A 327 15.90 -13.22 12.80
C ILE A 327 15.88 -12.26 11.61
N ALA A 328 16.21 -12.78 10.42
CA ALA A 328 16.09 -11.98 9.20
C ALA A 328 14.63 -11.97 8.74
N ILE A 329 14.12 -10.81 8.40
CA ILE A 329 12.82 -10.66 7.72
C ILE A 329 13.10 -10.30 6.27
N VAL A 330 12.59 -11.10 5.33
CA VAL A 330 12.70 -10.85 3.89
C VAL A 330 11.29 -10.68 3.33
N ASN A 331 11.01 -9.51 2.77
CA ASN A 331 9.71 -9.19 2.20
C ASN A 331 9.68 -9.55 0.70
N VAL A 332 8.59 -10.19 0.27
CA VAL A 332 8.21 -10.42 -1.12
C VAL A 332 6.88 -9.69 -1.31
N GLU A 333 6.94 -8.41 -1.67
CA GLU A 333 5.78 -7.53 -1.74
C GLU A 333 5.55 -7.00 -3.15
N GLY A 334 4.32 -7.16 -3.66
CA GLY A 334 3.93 -6.77 -5.01
C GLY A 334 4.18 -7.86 -6.06
N THR A 335 4.10 -7.49 -7.33
CA THR A 335 4.26 -8.41 -8.46
C THR A 335 5.71 -8.89 -8.57
N ILE A 336 5.92 -10.21 -8.59
CA ILE A 336 7.25 -10.81 -8.75
C ILE A 336 7.74 -10.61 -10.18
N VAL A 337 8.89 -9.93 -10.32
CA VAL A 337 9.55 -9.69 -11.62
C VAL A 337 11.05 -9.86 -11.51
N THR A 338 11.71 -10.07 -12.64
CA THR A 338 13.18 -10.05 -12.69
C THR A 338 13.68 -8.61 -12.52
N GLY A 339 14.75 -8.41 -11.71
CA GLY A 339 15.38 -7.11 -11.50
C GLY A 339 15.23 -6.55 -10.09
N GLU A 340 15.34 -5.23 -9.98
CA GLU A 340 15.31 -4.50 -8.72
C GLU A 340 13.87 -4.32 -8.19
N ALA A 341 13.74 -4.24 -6.85
CA ALA A 341 12.46 -3.95 -6.22
C ALA A 341 12.05 -2.47 -6.40
N ALA A 342 10.74 -2.26 -6.48
CA ALA A 342 10.11 -0.94 -6.51
C ALA A 342 8.76 -0.99 -5.79
N TYR A 343 8.08 0.14 -5.65
CA TYR A 343 6.73 0.14 -5.07
C TYR A 343 5.83 -0.87 -5.82
N ASN A 344 5.20 -1.78 -5.07
CA ASN A 344 4.35 -2.88 -5.58
C ASN A 344 5.04 -3.81 -6.59
N VAL A 345 6.38 -3.89 -6.54
CA VAL A 345 7.21 -4.75 -7.38
C VAL A 345 8.21 -5.53 -6.54
N ALA A 346 8.03 -6.83 -6.47
CA ALA A 346 8.93 -7.78 -5.83
C ALA A 346 10.06 -8.16 -6.80
N GLY A 347 11.11 -7.34 -6.88
CA GLY A 347 12.27 -7.57 -7.76
C GLY A 347 13.16 -8.69 -7.25
N SER A 348 13.35 -9.74 -8.07
CA SER A 348 14.11 -10.93 -7.69
C SER A 348 15.56 -10.62 -7.28
N ASP A 349 16.21 -9.66 -7.94
CA ASP A 349 17.62 -9.35 -7.66
C ASP A 349 17.78 -8.75 -6.26
N THR A 350 16.87 -7.86 -5.86
CA THR A 350 16.84 -7.28 -4.52
C THR A 350 16.56 -8.34 -3.46
N ILE A 351 15.56 -9.21 -3.68
CA ILE A 351 15.17 -10.25 -2.73
C ILE A 351 16.29 -11.27 -2.55
N VAL A 352 16.86 -11.77 -3.65
CA VAL A 352 18.00 -12.71 -3.64
C VAL A 352 19.21 -12.10 -2.91
N LYS A 353 19.50 -10.81 -3.14
CA LYS A 353 20.57 -10.10 -2.43
C LYS A 353 20.31 -10.07 -0.91
N ASN A 354 19.07 -9.78 -0.50
CA ASN A 354 18.71 -9.74 0.92
C ASN A 354 18.84 -11.13 1.58
N ILE A 355 18.37 -12.20 0.92
CA ILE A 355 18.54 -13.57 1.39
C ILE A 355 20.03 -13.92 1.53
N ARG A 356 20.85 -13.60 0.53
CA ARG A 356 22.29 -13.88 0.56
C ARG A 356 23.03 -13.06 1.62
N ASN A 357 22.56 -11.84 1.94
CA ASN A 357 23.10 -11.08 3.06
C ASN A 357 22.78 -11.77 4.40
N ALA A 358 21.55 -12.29 4.56
CA ALA A 358 21.18 -13.09 5.72
C ALA A 358 22.00 -14.40 5.85
N ILE A 359 22.38 -15.03 4.72
CA ILE A 359 23.27 -16.19 4.72
C ILE A 359 24.64 -15.85 5.29
N LYS A 360 25.20 -14.69 4.92
CA LYS A 360 26.55 -14.27 5.32
C LYS A 360 26.66 -13.77 6.77
N ASP A 361 25.55 -13.41 7.40
CA ASP A 361 25.51 -12.94 8.78
C ASP A 361 25.32 -14.15 9.73
N ASP A 362 26.37 -14.57 10.40
CA ASP A 362 26.35 -15.67 11.36
C ASP A 362 25.46 -15.41 12.58
N SER A 363 25.09 -14.16 12.86
CA SER A 363 24.16 -13.82 13.94
C SER A 363 22.70 -14.14 13.56
N VAL A 364 22.37 -14.25 12.27
CA VAL A 364 21.05 -14.66 11.79
C VAL A 364 20.84 -16.15 12.04
N LYS A 365 19.83 -16.50 12.84
CA LYS A 365 19.51 -17.89 13.22
C LYS A 365 18.28 -18.46 12.53
N ALA A 366 17.41 -17.62 12.01
CA ALA A 366 16.21 -17.98 11.29
C ALA A 366 15.85 -16.91 10.26
N LEU A 367 14.99 -17.26 9.30
CA LEU A 367 14.44 -16.32 8.33
C LEU A 367 12.92 -16.39 8.36
N VAL A 368 12.30 -15.21 8.44
CA VAL A 368 10.87 -15.02 8.19
C VAL A 368 10.73 -14.49 6.77
N LEU A 369 10.05 -15.26 5.92
CA LEU A 369 9.66 -14.85 4.58
C LEU A 369 8.27 -14.23 4.67
N ARG A 370 8.20 -12.90 4.62
CA ARG A 370 6.92 -12.19 4.58
C ARG A 370 6.48 -12.06 3.12
N VAL A 371 5.33 -12.66 2.78
CA VAL A 371 4.83 -12.70 1.40
C VAL A 371 3.53 -11.94 1.31
N ASN A 372 3.54 -10.86 0.51
CA ASN A 372 2.37 -10.05 0.16
C ASN A 372 2.35 -9.83 -1.38
N SER A 373 2.19 -10.93 -2.13
CA SER A 373 2.39 -10.97 -3.57
C SER A 373 1.32 -11.78 -4.31
N PRO A 374 0.74 -11.24 -5.40
CA PRO A 374 -0.13 -12.00 -6.29
C PRO A 374 0.61 -13.02 -7.17
N GLY A 375 1.94 -13.10 -7.04
CA GLY A 375 2.82 -13.84 -7.92
C GLY A 375 3.37 -13.00 -9.06
N GLY A 376 3.75 -13.64 -10.15
CA GLY A 376 4.33 -12.94 -11.29
C GLY A 376 5.15 -13.85 -12.20
N ASP A 377 6.35 -13.41 -12.55
CA ASP A 377 7.26 -14.11 -13.46
C ASP A 377 7.78 -15.41 -12.86
N VAL A 378 7.73 -16.48 -13.68
CA VAL A 378 8.16 -17.83 -13.29
C VAL A 378 9.65 -17.87 -12.99
N TRP A 379 10.46 -17.23 -13.83
CA TRP A 379 11.92 -17.23 -13.67
C TRP A 379 12.35 -16.46 -12.42
N ALA A 380 11.74 -15.31 -12.16
CA ALA A 380 12.00 -14.53 -10.96
C ALA A 380 11.61 -15.30 -9.68
N SER A 381 10.46 -16.01 -9.70
CA SER A 381 10.03 -16.88 -8.59
C SER A 381 11.02 -18.01 -8.33
N GLU A 382 11.55 -18.62 -9.38
CA GLU A 382 12.58 -19.67 -9.30
C GLU A 382 13.88 -19.15 -8.69
N LEU A 383 14.34 -17.95 -9.11
CA LEU A 383 15.55 -17.33 -8.53
C LEU A 383 15.43 -17.11 -7.03
N ILE A 384 14.26 -16.62 -6.57
CA ILE A 384 13.99 -16.42 -5.15
C ILE A 384 13.96 -17.76 -4.41
N THR A 385 13.26 -18.75 -4.95
CA THR A 385 13.14 -20.09 -4.36
C THR A 385 14.50 -20.76 -4.22
N ASN A 386 15.39 -20.62 -5.22
CA ASN A 386 16.75 -21.14 -5.18
C ASN A 386 17.60 -20.48 -4.09
N ALA A 387 17.49 -19.16 -3.90
CA ALA A 387 18.19 -18.45 -2.83
C ALA A 387 17.68 -18.86 -1.44
N LEU A 388 16.37 -19.08 -1.28
CA LEU A 388 15.79 -19.62 -0.05
C LEU A 388 16.27 -21.04 0.24
N SER A 389 16.39 -21.88 -0.80
CA SER A 389 16.96 -23.22 -0.67
C SER A 389 18.43 -23.20 -0.25
N GLU A 390 19.20 -22.22 -0.74
CA GLU A 390 20.57 -21.96 -0.30
C GLU A 390 20.61 -21.59 1.18
N PHE A 391 19.73 -20.70 1.66
CA PHE A 391 19.62 -20.36 3.08
C PHE A 391 19.28 -21.60 3.92
N LYS A 392 18.27 -22.38 3.53
CA LYS A 392 17.85 -23.60 4.23
C LYS A 392 18.96 -24.64 4.32
N SER A 393 19.81 -24.74 3.29
CA SER A 393 20.97 -25.65 3.27
C SER A 393 22.02 -25.33 4.34
N SER A 394 21.98 -24.11 4.92
CA SER A 394 22.82 -23.76 6.07
C SER A 394 22.31 -24.33 7.40
N GLY A 395 21.23 -25.12 7.41
CA GLY A 395 20.61 -25.71 8.59
C GLY A 395 19.75 -24.74 9.41
N ARG A 396 19.45 -23.54 8.89
CA ARG A 396 18.63 -22.53 9.55
C ARG A 396 17.18 -22.59 9.06
N PRO A 397 16.18 -22.49 9.95
CA PRO A 397 14.78 -22.61 9.56
C PRO A 397 14.27 -21.38 8.82
N ILE A 398 13.28 -21.62 7.95
CA ILE A 398 12.51 -20.60 7.24
C ILE A 398 11.06 -20.76 7.64
N VAL A 399 10.44 -19.68 8.11
CA VAL A 399 9.00 -19.60 8.36
C VAL A 399 8.40 -18.57 7.41
N THR A 400 7.37 -18.95 6.65
CA THR A 400 6.61 -18.00 5.84
C THR A 400 5.45 -17.40 6.66
N SER A 401 5.33 -16.09 6.58
CA SER A 401 4.15 -15.33 7.02
C SER A 401 3.48 -14.72 5.79
N MET A 402 2.34 -15.26 5.38
CA MET A 402 1.53 -14.68 4.32
C MET A 402 0.82 -13.41 4.83
N GLY A 403 0.85 -12.34 4.03
CA GLY A 403 0.20 -11.07 4.30
C GLY A 403 -1.25 -11.06 3.80
N ASP A 404 -1.60 -9.97 3.12
CA ASP A 404 -2.91 -9.81 2.51
C ASP A 404 -3.13 -10.80 1.35
N ILE A 405 -2.07 -11.02 0.55
CA ILE A 405 -2.10 -11.91 -0.62
C ILE A 405 -0.82 -12.72 -0.74
N ALA A 406 -0.97 -14.01 -0.99
CA ALA A 406 0.13 -14.89 -1.39
C ALA A 406 -0.41 -15.88 -2.43
N ALA A 407 -0.33 -15.52 -3.72
CA ALA A 407 -0.93 -16.30 -4.78
C ALA A 407 0.04 -16.60 -5.92
N SER A 408 -0.19 -17.69 -6.66
CA SER A 408 0.63 -18.09 -7.82
C SER A 408 2.12 -18.18 -7.49
N GLY A 409 3.00 -17.36 -8.10
CA GLY A 409 4.42 -17.24 -7.75
C GLY A 409 4.65 -16.89 -6.27
N GLY A 410 3.71 -16.16 -5.63
CA GLY A 410 3.74 -15.87 -4.20
C GLY A 410 3.57 -17.16 -3.34
N VAL A 411 2.76 -18.13 -3.77
CA VAL A 411 2.73 -19.45 -3.15
C VAL A 411 4.00 -20.23 -3.45
N TRP A 412 4.50 -20.16 -4.68
CA TRP A 412 5.70 -20.89 -5.08
C TRP A 412 6.90 -20.59 -4.18
N VAL A 413 7.19 -19.32 -3.93
CA VAL A 413 8.34 -18.95 -3.08
C VAL A 413 8.22 -19.45 -1.63
N THR A 414 7.00 -19.78 -1.16
CA THR A 414 6.80 -20.32 0.19
C THR A 414 7.11 -21.81 0.32
N THR A 415 7.20 -22.55 -0.78
CA THR A 415 7.33 -24.02 -0.78
C THR A 415 8.61 -24.54 -0.12
N VAL A 416 9.61 -23.70 0.04
CA VAL A 416 10.89 -24.05 0.70
C VAL A 416 10.80 -23.95 2.23
N SER A 417 9.80 -23.25 2.75
CA SER A 417 9.65 -22.97 4.18
C SER A 417 9.39 -24.24 5.00
N ASP A 418 9.80 -24.23 6.26
CA ASP A 418 9.52 -25.28 7.23
C ASP A 418 8.09 -25.18 7.75
N GLU A 419 7.60 -23.95 7.92
CA GLU A 419 6.21 -23.65 8.29
C GLU A 419 5.66 -22.53 7.43
N ILE A 420 4.37 -22.58 7.15
CA ILE A 420 3.63 -21.55 6.40
C ILE A 420 2.43 -21.14 7.22
N LEU A 421 2.37 -19.83 7.57
CA LEU A 421 1.30 -19.22 8.32
C LEU A 421 0.50 -18.29 7.41
N ALA A 422 -0.81 -18.42 7.45
CA ALA A 422 -1.76 -17.53 6.75
C ALA A 422 -2.88 -17.16 7.71
N LYS A 423 -3.52 -16.01 7.47
CA LYS A 423 -4.73 -15.61 8.16
C LYS A 423 -5.96 -16.08 7.38
N GLU A 424 -7.11 -16.09 8.03
CA GLU A 424 -8.38 -16.42 7.38
C GLU A 424 -8.73 -15.44 6.24
N GLU A 425 -8.24 -14.20 6.33
CA GLU A 425 -8.44 -13.13 5.35
C GLU A 425 -7.38 -13.11 4.25
N THR A 426 -6.35 -13.93 4.36
CA THR A 426 -5.29 -14.00 3.34
C THR A 426 -5.84 -14.57 2.03
N ILE A 427 -5.67 -13.82 0.96
CA ILE A 427 -5.98 -14.30 -0.39
C ILE A 427 -4.84 -15.19 -0.86
N THR A 428 -5.10 -16.49 -1.04
CA THR A 428 -4.07 -17.44 -1.48
C THR A 428 -4.58 -18.37 -2.58
N GLY A 429 -3.70 -19.22 -3.11
CA GLY A 429 -4.02 -20.17 -4.17
C GLY A 429 -3.58 -19.70 -5.56
N SER A 430 -4.47 -19.74 -6.55
CA SER A 430 -4.16 -19.48 -7.97
C SER A 430 -2.91 -20.24 -8.45
N ILE A 431 -2.75 -21.48 -7.94
CA ILE A 431 -1.61 -22.34 -8.24
C ILE A 431 -1.70 -22.80 -9.69
N GLY A 432 -0.65 -22.51 -10.45
CA GLY A 432 -0.59 -22.84 -11.87
C GLY A 432 0.14 -21.78 -12.68
N VAL A 433 0.37 -22.09 -13.94
CA VAL A 433 1.04 -21.20 -14.88
C VAL A 433 0.27 -21.11 -16.17
N TYR A 434 0.45 -20.03 -16.93
CA TYR A 434 -0.04 -19.92 -18.29
C TYR A 434 0.93 -19.14 -19.18
N GLY A 435 0.89 -19.43 -20.47
CA GLY A 435 1.55 -18.67 -21.52
C GLY A 435 0.55 -18.27 -22.60
N ILE A 436 0.72 -17.08 -23.15
CA ILE A 436 -0.13 -16.53 -24.22
C ILE A 436 0.77 -16.12 -25.36
N ILE A 437 0.57 -16.71 -26.52
CA ILE A 437 1.32 -16.38 -27.75
C ILE A 437 0.33 -15.92 -28.82
N PRO A 438 0.29 -14.63 -29.15
CA PRO A 438 -0.54 -14.15 -30.25
C PRO A 438 0.06 -14.58 -31.61
N THR A 439 -0.79 -14.93 -32.56
CA THR A 439 -0.43 -15.15 -33.97
C THR A 439 -1.14 -14.13 -34.87
N LEU A 440 -0.33 -13.46 -35.69
CA LEU A 440 -0.78 -12.34 -36.50
C LEU A 440 -1.07 -12.72 -37.95
N ASP A 441 -0.98 -14.01 -38.30
CA ASP A 441 -1.14 -14.49 -39.68
C ASP A 441 -2.48 -14.06 -40.30
N GLY A 442 -3.57 -14.20 -39.51
CA GLY A 442 -4.89 -13.78 -39.97
C GLY A 442 -5.02 -12.25 -40.19
N ILE A 443 -4.33 -11.45 -39.38
CA ILE A 443 -4.27 -10.00 -39.58
C ILE A 443 -3.46 -9.67 -40.84
N TYR A 444 -2.33 -10.35 -41.04
CA TYR A 444 -1.51 -10.14 -42.25
C TYR A 444 -2.27 -10.50 -43.53
N GLU A 445 -2.98 -11.62 -43.53
CA GLU A 445 -3.85 -11.98 -44.65
C GLU A 445 -4.94 -10.94 -44.90
N TRP A 446 -5.60 -10.47 -43.83
CA TRP A 446 -6.67 -9.47 -43.90
C TRP A 446 -6.21 -8.13 -44.50
N VAL A 447 -4.99 -7.66 -44.14
CA VAL A 447 -4.42 -6.40 -44.66
C VAL A 447 -3.60 -6.61 -45.94
N GLY A 448 -3.52 -7.83 -46.50
CA GLY A 448 -2.77 -8.14 -47.72
C GLY A 448 -1.25 -8.17 -47.54
N THR A 449 -0.77 -8.40 -46.33
CA THR A 449 0.66 -8.52 -46.03
C THR A 449 1.06 -9.98 -45.99
N VAL A 450 2.20 -10.32 -46.59
CA VAL A 450 2.79 -11.67 -46.52
C VAL A 450 4.02 -11.64 -45.67
N SER A 451 4.05 -12.49 -44.61
CA SER A 451 5.24 -12.76 -43.83
C SER A 451 5.89 -14.05 -44.31
N TYR A 452 7.16 -13.97 -44.68
CA TYR A 452 7.92 -15.13 -45.11
C TYR A 452 9.16 -15.32 -44.23
N THR A 453 9.28 -16.49 -43.63
CA THR A 453 10.46 -16.86 -42.82
C THR A 453 11.23 -17.95 -43.55
N HIS A 454 12.48 -17.69 -43.90
CA HIS A 454 13.38 -18.69 -44.44
C HIS A 454 14.32 -19.19 -43.34
N LEU A 455 14.16 -20.43 -42.93
CA LEU A 455 15.02 -21.10 -41.96
C LEU A 455 15.97 -22.07 -42.70
N THR A 456 17.26 -21.78 -42.67
CA THR A 456 18.29 -22.78 -43.00
C THR A 456 18.65 -23.51 -41.72
N LEU A 457 18.11 -24.71 -41.53
CA LEU A 457 18.57 -25.60 -40.46
C LEU A 457 19.94 -26.16 -40.87
N PRO A 458 20.93 -26.22 -39.96
CA PRO A 458 22.17 -26.93 -40.19
C PRO A 458 21.81 -28.39 -40.49
N THR A 459 22.20 -28.89 -41.63
CA THR A 459 22.15 -30.33 -41.93
C THR A 459 23.12 -31.03 -40.96
N ILE A 460 22.60 -31.84 -40.09
CA ILE A 460 23.37 -32.74 -39.22
C ILE A 460 23.84 -33.92 -40.05
#